data_a0c60d91335facc4c2afe98024412c79
#
_entry.id   a0c60d91335facc4c2afe98024412c79
#
_cell.length_a   1.000
_cell.length_b   1.000
_cell.length_c   1.000
_cell.angle_alpha   90.00
_cell.angle_beta   90.00
_cell.angle_gamma   90.00
#
_symmetry.space_group_name_H-M   'P 1'
#
loop_
_entity.id
_entity.type
_entity.pdbx_description
1 polymer ?
#
loop_
_entity_poly.entity_id
_entity_poly.type
_entity_poly.pdbx_seq_one_letter_code
_entity_poly.pdbx_strand_id
1 'polypeptide(L)'
;MFEVQYIDIQEKKEYEDIIKKVIEECFKTENLTDSKLYINIILTTSENIKEYNKKYRNIDRETDVLSFPMFEKEELNDMIRNKNFDNIDILGDMIISIPKVEEQAIEYGHSFERELAYMVVHSFYHLMGYDHIEEEDKLKMREKEEIILNSLKITRT
;
A
#
# COMPACT_ATOMS: atom_id res chain seq x y z
N MET A 1 -4.71 2.52 -12.25
CA MET A 1 -5.28 2.31 -10.93
C MET A 1 -4.68 1.15 -10.18
N PHE A 2 -5.32 -0.02 -10.18
CA PHE A 2 -4.75 -1.20 -9.49
C PHE A 2 -5.35 -2.49 -10.04
N GLU A 3 -4.62 -3.57 -9.78
CA GLU A 3 -5.02 -4.94 -10.10
C GLU A 3 -4.78 -5.78 -8.86
N VAL A 4 -5.74 -6.64 -8.51
CA VAL A 4 -5.63 -7.52 -7.35
C VAL A 4 -5.52 -8.96 -7.80
N GLN A 5 -4.51 -9.67 -7.28
CA GLN A 5 -4.33 -11.10 -7.47
C GLN A 5 -4.42 -11.79 -6.12
N TYR A 6 -5.02 -12.96 -6.11
CA TYR A 6 -5.15 -13.81 -4.91
C TYR A 6 -4.27 -15.05 -5.10
N ILE A 7 -3.35 -15.27 -4.18
CA ILE A 7 -2.47 -16.44 -4.22
C ILE A 7 -2.65 -17.24 -2.94
N ASP A 8 -3.19 -18.44 -3.07
CA ASP A 8 -3.45 -19.36 -1.95
C ASP A 8 -4.32 -18.77 -0.85
N ILE A 9 -5.23 -17.88 -1.23
CA ILE A 9 -6.17 -17.26 -0.30
C ILE A 9 -7.50 -17.06 -1.02
N GLN A 10 -8.60 -17.09 -0.28
CA GLN A 10 -9.93 -16.95 -0.84
C GLN A 10 -10.17 -15.53 -1.35
N GLU A 11 -10.66 -15.44 -2.57
CA GLU A 11 -11.07 -14.17 -3.16
C GLU A 11 -12.32 -13.64 -2.45
N LYS A 12 -12.27 -12.37 -2.04
CA LYS A 12 -13.40 -11.70 -1.38
C LYS A 12 -13.55 -10.29 -1.90
N LYS A 13 -14.74 -9.95 -2.34
CA LYS A 13 -15.07 -8.62 -2.82
C LYS A 13 -14.82 -7.54 -1.76
N GLU A 14 -15.04 -7.87 -0.49
CA GLU A 14 -14.78 -6.97 0.63
C GLU A 14 -13.36 -6.40 0.60
N TYR A 15 -12.38 -7.24 0.31
CA TYR A 15 -10.98 -6.81 0.23
C TYR A 15 -10.79 -5.79 -0.90
N GLU A 16 -11.35 -6.08 -2.06
CA GLU A 16 -11.23 -5.19 -3.22
C GLU A 16 -11.93 -3.87 -3.00
N ASP A 17 -13.08 -3.88 -2.33
CA ASP A 17 -13.82 -2.66 -2.02
C ASP A 17 -13.04 -1.74 -1.09
N ILE A 18 -12.40 -2.31 -0.07
CA ILE A 18 -11.54 -1.55 0.87
C ILE A 18 -10.34 -0.96 0.12
N ILE A 19 -9.66 -1.79 -0.66
CA ILE A 19 -8.49 -1.37 -1.43
C ILE A 19 -8.85 -0.26 -2.41
N LYS A 20 -9.96 -0.41 -3.11
CA LYS A 20 -10.40 0.57 -4.10
C LYS A 20 -10.59 1.95 -3.49
N LYS A 21 -11.32 2.06 -2.41
CA LYS A 21 -11.58 3.37 -1.80
C LYS A 21 -10.30 4.01 -1.25
N VAL A 22 -9.38 3.19 -0.74
CA VAL A 22 -8.09 3.68 -0.24
C VAL A 22 -7.23 4.20 -1.38
N ILE A 23 -7.07 3.40 -2.44
CA ILE A 23 -6.23 3.78 -3.58
C ILE A 23 -6.79 5.03 -4.29
N GLU A 24 -8.11 5.11 -4.46
CA GLU A 24 -8.74 6.29 -5.06
C GLU A 24 -8.42 7.56 -4.25
N GLU A 25 -8.51 7.49 -2.93
CA GLU A 25 -8.20 8.63 -2.07
C GLU A 25 -6.71 8.98 -2.10
N CYS A 26 -5.84 7.98 -2.11
CA CYS A 26 -4.40 8.18 -2.22
C CYS A 26 -4.04 8.88 -3.53
N PHE A 27 -4.59 8.43 -4.63
CA PHE A 27 -4.33 9.04 -5.95
C PHE A 27 -4.83 10.48 -6.00
N LYS A 28 -6.01 10.72 -5.44
CA LYS A 28 -6.59 12.06 -5.37
C LYS A 28 -5.71 13.00 -4.55
N THR A 29 -5.28 12.54 -3.37
CA THR A 29 -4.48 13.35 -2.45
C THR A 29 -3.10 13.67 -3.03
N GLU A 30 -2.50 12.74 -3.78
CA GLU A 30 -1.17 12.93 -4.35
C GLU A 30 -1.18 13.43 -5.80
N ASN A 31 -2.33 13.89 -6.29
CA ASN A 31 -2.47 14.47 -7.64
C ASN A 31 -2.13 13.48 -8.76
N LEU A 32 -2.50 12.22 -8.57
CA LEU A 32 -2.28 11.15 -9.54
C LEU A 32 -3.55 10.75 -10.29
N THR A 33 -4.67 11.42 -10.07
CA THR A 33 -5.97 11.04 -10.65
C THR A 33 -5.94 10.99 -12.18
N ASP A 34 -5.21 11.92 -12.81
CA ASP A 34 -5.10 11.97 -14.27
C ASP A 34 -3.97 11.11 -14.82
N SER A 35 -3.23 10.43 -13.94
CA SER A 35 -2.13 9.57 -14.36
C SER A 35 -2.67 8.23 -14.87
N LYS A 36 -1.80 7.52 -15.60
CA LYS A 36 -2.06 6.15 -16.05
C LYS A 36 -1.22 5.16 -15.23
N LEU A 37 -0.82 5.58 -14.04
CA LEU A 37 -0.08 4.72 -13.12
C LEU A 37 -1.02 3.69 -12.51
N TYR A 38 -0.51 2.49 -12.29
CA TYR A 38 -1.27 1.46 -11.59
C TYR A 38 -0.39 0.67 -10.64
N ILE A 39 -1.02 -0.03 -9.72
CA ILE A 39 -0.37 -0.80 -8.68
C ILE A 39 -0.79 -2.25 -8.82
N ASN A 40 0.18 -3.16 -8.79
CA ASN A 40 -0.10 -4.60 -8.67
C ASN A 40 -0.20 -4.96 -7.20
N ILE A 41 -1.31 -5.55 -6.79
CA ILE A 41 -1.55 -5.91 -5.40
C ILE A 41 -1.77 -7.42 -5.32
N ILE A 42 -0.93 -8.10 -4.54
CA ILE A 42 -1.03 -9.52 -4.30
C ILE A 42 -1.48 -9.74 -2.86
N LEU A 43 -2.62 -10.41 -2.70
CA LEU A 43 -3.14 -10.83 -1.40
C LEU A 43 -2.82 -12.30 -1.24
N THR A 44 -2.19 -12.67 -0.14
CA THR A 44 -1.67 -14.01 0.02
C THR A 44 -1.57 -14.42 1.50
N THR A 45 -0.91 -15.53 1.76
CA THR A 45 -0.71 -16.11 3.08
C THR A 45 0.57 -15.62 3.73
N SER A 46 0.70 -15.84 5.04
CA SER A 46 1.93 -15.52 5.77
C SER A 46 3.13 -16.36 5.30
N GLU A 47 2.88 -17.61 4.90
CA GLU A 47 3.92 -18.49 4.37
C GLU A 47 4.47 -17.96 3.05
N ASN A 48 3.59 -17.55 2.15
CA ASN A 48 3.99 -17.04 0.84
C ASN A 48 4.71 -15.71 0.95
N ILE A 49 4.25 -14.80 1.82
CA ILE A 49 4.93 -13.51 1.98
C ILE A 49 6.32 -13.69 2.58
N LYS A 50 6.51 -14.67 3.44
CA LYS A 50 7.83 -15.03 3.97
C LYS A 50 8.76 -15.45 2.84
N GLU A 51 8.27 -16.27 1.89
CA GLU A 51 9.05 -16.69 0.72
C GLU A 51 9.43 -15.51 -0.17
N TYR A 52 8.50 -14.59 -0.42
CA TYR A 52 8.79 -13.37 -1.18
C TYR A 52 9.84 -12.52 -0.46
N ASN A 53 9.73 -12.38 0.85
CA ASN A 53 10.67 -11.60 1.65
C ASN A 53 12.07 -12.20 1.59
N LYS A 54 12.16 -13.52 1.67
CA LYS A 54 13.42 -14.26 1.55
C LYS A 54 14.04 -14.10 0.17
N LYS A 55 13.23 -14.29 -0.87
CA LYS A 55 13.68 -14.26 -2.27
C LYS A 55 14.13 -12.87 -2.72
N TYR A 56 13.37 -11.84 -2.38
CA TYR A 56 13.59 -10.49 -2.92
C TYR A 56 14.32 -9.55 -1.98
N ARG A 57 14.30 -9.81 -0.66
CA ARG A 57 14.95 -8.97 0.33
C ARG A 57 15.99 -9.70 1.17
N ASN A 58 16.14 -10.99 0.94
CA ASN A 58 17.07 -11.85 1.68
C ASN A 58 16.79 -11.86 3.19
N ILE A 59 15.51 -11.74 3.56
CA ILE A 59 15.05 -11.77 4.96
C ILE A 59 14.11 -12.96 5.11
N ASP A 60 14.54 -13.96 5.88
CA ASP A 60 13.77 -15.20 6.09
C ASP A 60 12.81 -15.02 7.27
N ARG A 61 11.79 -14.21 7.08
CA ARG A 61 10.79 -13.89 8.11
C ARG A 61 9.46 -13.54 7.48
N GLU A 62 8.38 -13.82 8.22
CA GLU A 62 7.06 -13.33 7.88
C GLU A 62 7.02 -11.81 8.07
N THR A 63 6.19 -11.15 7.29
CA THR A 63 5.89 -9.74 7.45
C THR A 63 4.41 -9.51 7.10
N ASP A 64 3.91 -8.32 7.33
CA ASP A 64 2.52 -7.96 7.03
C ASP A 64 2.36 -7.50 5.57
N VAL A 65 3.27 -6.67 5.10
CA VAL A 65 3.23 -6.10 3.76
C VAL A 65 4.63 -5.91 3.20
N LEU A 66 4.77 -6.13 1.90
CA LEU A 66 5.98 -5.83 1.14
C LEU A 66 5.64 -4.81 0.06
N SER A 67 6.53 -3.85 -0.14
CA SER A 67 6.36 -2.79 -1.13
C SER A 67 7.58 -2.74 -2.04
N PHE A 68 7.35 -2.79 -3.35
CA PHE A 68 8.42 -2.76 -4.35
C PHE A 68 8.18 -1.60 -5.31
N PRO A 69 8.76 -0.41 -5.03
CA PRO A 69 8.57 0.75 -5.89
C PRO A 69 9.32 0.61 -7.21
N MET A 70 8.75 1.16 -8.27
CA MET A 70 9.35 1.17 -9.60
C MET A 70 9.98 2.50 -9.96
N PHE A 71 9.73 3.54 -9.16
CA PHE A 71 10.24 4.89 -9.38
C PHE A 71 10.98 5.41 -8.17
N GLU A 72 11.95 6.28 -8.42
CA GLU A 72 12.55 7.08 -7.37
C GLU A 72 11.59 8.23 -7.01
N LYS A 73 11.67 8.71 -5.78
CA LYS A 73 10.81 9.80 -5.32
C LYS A 73 10.93 11.05 -6.20
N GLU A 74 12.15 11.38 -6.61
CA GLU A 74 12.40 12.54 -7.47
C GLU A 74 11.77 12.39 -8.85
N GLU A 75 11.83 11.19 -9.42
CA GLU A 75 11.20 10.88 -10.71
C GLU A 75 9.69 11.12 -10.63
N LEU A 76 9.05 10.62 -9.56
CA LEU A 76 7.62 10.81 -9.35
C LEU A 76 7.26 12.28 -9.15
N ASN A 77 8.05 13.01 -8.37
CA ASN A 77 7.82 14.43 -8.13
C ASN A 77 7.89 15.21 -9.45
N ASP A 78 8.86 14.92 -10.29
CA ASP A 78 9.00 15.56 -11.60
C ASP A 78 7.84 15.22 -12.52
N MET A 79 7.42 13.96 -12.55
CA MET A 79 6.29 13.49 -13.32
C MET A 79 4.99 14.23 -12.93
N ILE A 80 4.75 14.36 -11.63
CA ILE A 80 3.56 15.03 -11.09
C ILE A 80 3.61 16.52 -11.39
N ARG A 81 4.75 17.16 -11.15
CA ARG A 81 4.92 18.60 -11.37
C ARG A 81 4.72 18.97 -12.83
N ASN A 82 5.25 18.18 -13.73
CA ASN A 82 5.19 18.43 -15.19
C ASN A 82 3.96 17.81 -15.84
N LYS A 83 3.11 17.14 -15.08
CA LYS A 83 1.92 16.43 -15.57
C LYS A 83 2.23 15.50 -16.73
N ASN A 84 3.38 14.82 -16.65
CA ASN A 84 3.84 13.88 -17.68
C ASN A 84 3.23 12.51 -17.43
N PHE A 85 1.95 12.36 -17.78
CA PHE A 85 1.16 11.14 -17.55
C PHE A 85 0.75 10.45 -18.87
N ASP A 86 1.58 10.55 -19.87
CA ASP A 86 1.27 10.04 -21.21
C ASP A 86 1.29 8.52 -21.32
N ASN A 87 2.08 7.86 -20.47
CA ASN A 87 2.29 6.43 -20.57
C ASN A 87 1.62 5.66 -19.43
N ILE A 88 1.14 4.45 -19.74
CA ILE A 88 0.70 3.50 -18.73
C ILE A 88 1.95 2.94 -18.07
N ASP A 89 2.06 3.07 -16.76
CA ASP A 89 3.23 2.63 -16.01
C ASP A 89 2.85 2.02 -14.68
N ILE A 90 3.70 1.13 -14.19
CA ILE A 90 3.51 0.49 -12.89
C ILE A 90 4.17 1.34 -11.82
N LEU A 91 3.39 1.84 -10.87
CA LEU A 91 3.92 2.56 -9.71
C LEU A 91 4.74 1.62 -8.82
N GLY A 92 4.27 0.40 -8.67
CA GLY A 92 4.96 -0.63 -7.92
C GLY A 92 4.06 -1.80 -7.58
N ASP A 93 4.62 -2.72 -6.80
CA ASP A 93 3.93 -3.92 -6.33
C ASP A 93 3.75 -3.87 -4.81
N MET A 94 2.57 -4.28 -4.34
CA MET A 94 2.28 -4.52 -2.93
C MET A 94 1.98 -5.99 -2.75
N ILE A 95 2.53 -6.60 -1.72
CA ILE A 95 2.20 -7.97 -1.33
C ILE A 95 1.73 -7.92 0.11
N ILE A 96 0.50 -8.37 0.37
CA ILE A 96 -0.13 -8.27 1.69
C ILE A 96 -0.52 -9.65 2.20
N SER A 97 -0.14 -9.96 3.44
CA SER A 97 -0.57 -11.17 4.12
C SER A 97 -1.92 -10.93 4.78
N ILE A 98 -2.98 -11.50 4.23
CA ILE A 98 -4.33 -11.37 4.82
C ILE A 98 -4.40 -11.97 6.23
N PRO A 99 -3.83 -13.17 6.51
CA PRO A 99 -3.81 -13.67 7.88
C PRO A 99 -3.13 -12.71 8.86
N LYS A 100 -2.11 -11.99 8.42
CA LYS A 100 -1.42 -11.00 9.28
C LYS A 100 -2.30 -9.78 9.52
N VAL A 101 -3.09 -9.36 8.53
CA VAL A 101 -4.07 -8.28 8.70
C VAL A 101 -5.08 -8.67 9.79
N GLU A 102 -5.62 -9.88 9.71
CA GLU A 102 -6.59 -10.39 10.69
C GLU A 102 -5.99 -10.44 12.09
N GLU A 103 -4.77 -10.98 12.21
CA GLU A 103 -4.05 -11.09 13.47
C GLU A 103 -3.79 -9.73 14.10
N GLN A 104 -3.27 -8.78 13.32
CA GLN A 104 -2.94 -7.44 13.82
C GLN A 104 -4.19 -6.63 14.15
N ALA A 105 -5.27 -6.80 13.41
CA ALA A 105 -6.54 -6.14 13.73
C ALA A 105 -6.99 -6.53 15.15
N ILE A 106 -6.94 -7.82 15.47
CA ILE A 106 -7.29 -8.33 16.79
C ILE A 106 -6.31 -7.81 17.85
N GLU A 107 -5.01 -7.91 17.57
CA GLU A 107 -3.96 -7.50 18.51
C GLU A 107 -4.07 -6.02 18.90
N TYR A 108 -4.36 -5.15 17.92
CA TYR A 108 -4.42 -3.70 18.15
C TYR A 108 -5.82 -3.19 18.46
N GLY A 109 -6.82 -4.07 18.50
CA GLY A 109 -8.20 -3.67 18.80
C GLY A 109 -8.85 -2.83 17.71
N HIS A 110 -8.47 -3.05 16.45
CA HIS A 110 -9.04 -2.37 15.28
C HIS A 110 -9.98 -3.29 14.54
N SER A 111 -10.82 -2.70 13.66
CA SER A 111 -11.54 -3.49 12.67
C SER A 111 -10.60 -4.02 11.61
N PHE A 112 -11.00 -5.09 10.91
CA PHE A 112 -10.27 -5.62 9.76
C PHE A 112 -10.12 -4.52 8.68
N GLU A 113 -11.19 -3.77 8.42
CA GLU A 113 -11.16 -2.67 7.45
C GLU A 113 -10.07 -1.64 7.78
N ARG A 114 -9.99 -1.24 9.04
CA ARG A 114 -8.97 -0.27 9.50
C ARG A 114 -7.57 -0.81 9.26
N GLU A 115 -7.31 -2.06 9.61
CA GLU A 115 -5.98 -2.63 9.48
C GLU A 115 -5.57 -2.82 8.02
N LEU A 116 -6.47 -3.33 7.18
CA LEU A 116 -6.18 -3.47 5.75
C LEU A 116 -5.97 -2.11 5.10
N ALA A 117 -6.85 -1.14 5.41
CA ALA A 117 -6.70 0.21 4.89
C ALA A 117 -5.37 0.83 5.28
N TYR A 118 -4.97 0.69 6.53
CA TYR A 118 -3.68 1.18 7.02
C TYR A 118 -2.52 0.58 6.23
N MET A 119 -2.52 -0.74 6.02
CA MET A 119 -1.45 -1.41 5.28
C MET A 119 -1.36 -0.92 3.84
N VAL A 120 -2.51 -0.73 3.19
CA VAL A 120 -2.54 -0.23 1.80
C VAL A 120 -2.00 1.19 1.74
N VAL A 121 -2.43 2.07 2.62
CA VAL A 121 -1.93 3.46 2.68
C VAL A 121 -0.43 3.48 2.94
N HIS A 122 0.01 2.71 3.93
CA HIS A 122 1.42 2.63 4.31
C HIS A 122 2.28 2.16 3.13
N SER A 123 1.85 1.09 2.46
CA SER A 123 2.54 0.57 1.29
C SER A 123 2.53 1.57 0.14
N PHE A 124 1.40 2.25 -0.08
CA PHE A 124 1.30 3.28 -1.12
C PHE A 124 2.38 4.35 -0.96
N TYR A 125 2.56 4.86 0.26
CA TYR A 125 3.56 5.91 0.49
C TYR A 125 4.99 5.38 0.37
N HIS A 126 5.23 4.11 0.64
CA HIS A 126 6.52 3.50 0.30
C HIS A 126 6.74 3.48 -1.22
N LEU A 127 5.69 3.18 -2.00
CA LEU A 127 5.77 3.22 -3.47
C LEU A 127 6.02 4.65 -3.97
N MET A 128 5.54 5.66 -3.23
CA MET A 128 5.78 7.06 -3.55
C MET A 128 7.19 7.54 -3.15
N GLY A 129 7.99 6.68 -2.55
CA GLY A 129 9.37 6.98 -2.21
C GLY A 129 9.60 7.44 -0.77
N TYR A 130 8.58 7.42 0.07
CA TYR A 130 8.75 7.71 1.50
C TYR A 130 9.30 6.48 2.21
N ASP A 131 10.16 6.67 3.18
CA ASP A 131 10.59 5.58 4.03
C ASP A 131 10.44 5.99 5.50
N HIS A 132 10.66 5.04 6.40
CA HIS A 132 10.52 5.28 7.83
C HIS A 132 11.84 5.12 8.59
N ILE A 133 12.96 5.23 7.88
CA ILE A 133 14.30 5.13 8.45
C ILE A 133 14.69 6.48 9.07
N GLU A 134 14.54 7.55 8.30
CA GLU A 134 14.80 8.91 8.78
C GLU A 134 13.61 9.41 9.59
N GLU A 135 13.87 10.04 10.73
CA GLU A 135 12.80 10.57 11.60
C GLU A 135 11.87 11.55 10.88
N GLU A 136 12.44 12.42 10.07
CA GLU A 136 11.67 13.41 9.31
C GLU A 136 10.72 12.74 8.31
N ASP A 137 11.21 11.76 7.56
CA ASP A 137 10.40 11.02 6.59
C ASP A 137 9.31 10.20 7.29
N LYS A 138 9.65 9.62 8.44
CA LYS A 138 8.72 8.85 9.26
C LYS A 138 7.55 9.71 9.72
N LEU A 139 7.82 10.94 10.17
CA LEU A 139 6.78 11.88 10.59
C LEU A 139 5.90 12.30 9.42
N LYS A 140 6.49 12.64 8.29
CA LYS A 140 5.75 13.03 7.08
C LYS A 140 4.86 11.90 6.61
N MET A 141 5.37 10.67 6.59
CA MET A 141 4.63 9.49 6.19
C MET A 141 3.42 9.27 7.09
N ARG A 142 3.61 9.38 8.40
CA ARG A 142 2.53 9.23 9.37
C ARG A 142 1.45 10.30 9.20
N GLU A 143 1.84 11.54 8.96
CA GLU A 143 0.90 12.63 8.71
C GLU A 143 0.04 12.34 7.48
N LYS A 144 0.67 11.88 6.40
CA LYS A 144 -0.04 11.55 5.16
C LYS A 144 -0.99 10.37 5.35
N GLU A 145 -0.55 9.34 6.07
CA GLU A 145 -1.38 8.19 6.39
C GLU A 145 -2.65 8.61 7.16
N GLU A 146 -2.48 9.46 8.17
CA GLU A 146 -3.60 9.93 8.97
C GLU A 146 -4.58 10.79 8.15
N ILE A 147 -4.08 11.61 7.25
CA ILE A 147 -4.93 12.42 6.36
C ILE A 147 -5.83 11.51 5.53
N ILE A 148 -5.27 10.47 4.93
CA ILE A 148 -6.04 9.53 4.10
C ILE A 148 -7.08 8.80 4.95
N LEU A 149 -6.68 8.23 6.08
CA LEU A 149 -7.56 7.44 6.93
C LEU A 149 -8.69 8.30 7.52
N ASN A 150 -8.39 9.53 7.93
CA ASN A 150 -9.40 10.46 8.42
C ASN A 150 -10.37 10.88 7.32
N SER A 151 -9.86 11.12 6.12
CA SER A 151 -10.67 11.47 4.96
C SER A 151 -11.69 10.38 4.63
N LEU A 152 -11.31 9.12 4.81
CA LEU A 152 -12.18 7.96 4.58
C LEU A 152 -13.03 7.62 5.80
N LYS A 153 -12.89 8.36 6.91
CA LYS A 153 -13.58 8.11 8.18
C LYS A 153 -13.26 6.73 8.77
N ILE A 154 -12.06 6.26 8.50
CA ILE A 154 -11.55 5.01 9.07
C ILE A 154 -10.68 5.39 10.27
N THR A 155 -11.28 5.56 11.41
CA THR A 155 -10.60 6.02 12.63
C THR A 155 -10.27 4.86 13.55
N ARG A 156 -9.35 5.11 14.46
CA ARG A 156 -9.10 4.18 15.57
C ARG A 156 -10.33 4.15 16.48
N THR A 157 -10.75 2.97 16.80
CA THR A 157 -11.88 2.78 17.75
C THR A 157 -11.35 2.37 19.09
#